data_1370dcca5f82ba7593d020c8b32760d5
#
_entry.id   1370dcca5f82ba7593d020c8b32760d5
#
_cell.length_a   1.000
_cell.length_b   1.000
_cell.length_c   1.000
_cell.angle_alpha   90.00
_cell.angle_beta   90.00
_cell.angle_gamma   90.00
#
_symmetry.space_group_name_H-M   'P 1'
#
loop_
_entity.id
_entity.type
_entity.pdbx_description
1 polymer ?
#
loop_
_entity_poly.entity_id
_entity_poly.type
_entity_poly.pdbx_seq_one_letter_code
_entity_poly.pdbx_strand_id
1 'polypeptide(L)'
;MSNRKFVILGERCSGTNFLEEALTQNFDITYTSEYGSKHFFCNNNYTTASDDTVFIGIVRNPIYWLNSFSKELYHIPSINKPLRNFLFKEFYSVFDEQQNKKSMMDFNIFSNNVSEPINPKDLNYLNGNKYKNIFEMRKLKNHYLMNIMPRKVKNYILINYESLLYNYDATLNTLQSKFDLVKKNETYVKIKNYKKSDTYNFKQQRLITFKNELIHIIWENLDTGQESVLGYLKGDDNTSFKISI
;
A
#
# COMPACT_ATOMS: atom_id res chain seq x y z
N MET A 1 22.50 17.34 -12.34
CA MET A 1 21.53 16.26 -12.56
C MET A 1 20.38 16.50 -11.59
N SER A 2 19.12 16.61 -12.07
CA SER A 2 17.99 16.82 -11.18
C SER A 2 17.81 15.57 -10.33
N ASN A 3 17.77 15.74 -9.02
CA ASN A 3 17.58 14.64 -8.06
C ASN A 3 16.13 14.16 -8.21
N ARG A 4 15.92 13.11 -9.02
CA ARG A 4 14.59 12.58 -9.35
C ARG A 4 13.89 12.09 -8.10
N LYS A 5 12.60 12.39 -7.95
CA LYS A 5 11.82 12.00 -6.77
C LYS A 5 10.92 10.79 -7.07
N PHE A 6 10.58 10.03 -6.05
CA PHE A 6 9.54 9.00 -6.17
C PHE A 6 8.54 9.04 -5.02
N VAL A 7 7.33 8.61 -5.35
CA VAL A 7 6.18 8.46 -4.44
C VAL A 7 5.73 7.01 -4.48
N ILE A 8 5.43 6.45 -3.33
CA ILE A 8 4.84 5.11 -3.22
C ILE A 8 3.39 5.24 -2.77
N LEU A 9 2.50 4.51 -3.43
CA LEU A 9 1.08 4.46 -3.12
C LEU A 9 0.67 3.01 -2.91
N GLY A 10 0.18 2.68 -1.74
CA GLY A 10 -0.25 1.33 -1.44
C GLY A 10 -0.83 1.23 -0.03
N GLU A 11 -1.78 0.34 0.17
CA GLU A 11 -2.40 0.17 1.48
C GLU A 11 -1.37 -0.35 2.51
N ARG A 12 -1.67 -0.13 3.79
CA ARG A 12 -0.88 -0.68 4.90
C ARG A 12 -0.62 -2.18 4.68
N CYS A 13 0.54 -2.64 5.03
CA CYS A 13 0.97 -4.04 4.86
C CYS A 13 1.08 -4.54 3.40
N SER A 14 1.04 -3.67 2.40
CA SER A 14 1.28 -4.04 0.98
C SER A 14 2.75 -4.07 0.56
N GLY A 15 3.69 -3.83 1.49
CA GLY A 15 5.13 -3.86 1.17
C GLY A 15 5.73 -2.50 0.79
N THR A 16 5.05 -1.40 1.08
CA THR A 16 5.51 -0.03 0.76
C THR A 16 6.88 0.30 1.34
N ASN A 17 7.18 -0.13 2.57
CA ASN A 17 8.49 0.11 3.20
C ASN A 17 9.60 -0.73 2.54
N PHE A 18 9.29 -1.96 2.10
CA PHE A 18 10.25 -2.80 1.37
C PHE A 18 10.59 -2.20 0.01
N LEU A 19 9.58 -1.71 -0.71
CA LEU A 19 9.78 -1.01 -1.97
C LEU A 19 10.59 0.29 -1.81
N GLU A 20 10.29 1.08 -0.78
CA GLU A 20 11.03 2.31 -0.48
C GLU A 20 12.52 2.02 -0.28
N GLU A 21 12.83 1.02 0.54
CA GLU A 21 14.20 0.60 0.80
C GLU A 21 14.88 0.04 -0.46
N ALA A 22 14.17 -0.80 -1.23
CA ALA A 22 14.68 -1.36 -2.47
C ALA A 22 15.07 -0.27 -3.49
N LEU A 23 14.24 0.75 -3.64
CA LEU A 23 14.53 1.87 -4.54
C LEU A 23 15.67 2.74 -4.03
N THR A 24 15.65 3.09 -2.76
CA THR A 24 16.63 4.00 -2.15
C THR A 24 18.05 3.40 -2.14
N GLN A 25 18.16 2.09 -1.94
CA GLN A 25 19.47 1.42 -1.94
C GLN A 25 20.03 1.20 -3.35
N ASN A 26 19.17 1.06 -4.36
CA ASN A 26 19.59 0.64 -5.68
C ASN A 26 19.68 1.76 -6.72
N PHE A 27 18.95 2.86 -6.53
CA PHE A 27 18.87 3.94 -7.52
C PHE A 27 19.18 5.32 -6.92
N ASP A 28 19.71 6.21 -7.74
CA ASP A 28 19.89 7.62 -7.41
C ASP A 28 18.56 8.37 -7.55
N ILE A 29 17.69 8.15 -6.57
CA ILE A 29 16.31 8.68 -6.52
C ILE A 29 15.91 8.90 -5.06
N THR A 30 15.11 9.91 -4.78
CA THR A 30 14.74 10.31 -3.41
C THR A 30 13.25 10.12 -3.16
N TYR A 31 12.90 9.45 -2.07
CA TYR A 31 11.51 9.36 -1.61
C TYR A 31 10.96 10.73 -1.21
N THR A 32 9.72 11.00 -1.62
CA THR A 32 9.01 12.22 -1.20
C THR A 32 7.60 11.92 -0.71
N SER A 33 7.15 12.63 0.30
CA SER A 33 5.78 12.64 0.81
C SER A 33 5.02 13.93 0.48
N GLU A 34 5.54 14.77 -0.43
CA GLU A 34 4.94 16.05 -0.83
C GLU A 34 3.50 15.91 -1.33
N TYR A 35 3.17 14.76 -1.90
CA TYR A 35 1.83 14.47 -2.43
C TYR A 35 0.93 13.78 -1.40
N GLY A 36 1.30 13.75 -0.12
CA GLY A 36 0.52 13.19 0.97
C GLY A 36 0.91 11.77 1.40
N SER A 37 0.01 11.13 2.13
CA SER A 37 0.27 9.81 2.71
C SER A 37 0.30 8.71 1.66
N LYS A 38 1.27 7.81 1.77
CA LYS A 38 1.36 6.60 0.93
C LYS A 38 0.20 5.62 1.12
N HIS A 39 -0.50 5.67 2.26
CA HIS A 39 -1.59 4.76 2.60
C HIS A 39 -2.99 5.35 2.38
N PHE A 40 -3.13 6.68 2.47
CA PHE A 40 -4.39 7.41 2.34
C PHE A 40 -4.43 8.20 1.02
N PHE A 41 -3.97 7.58 -0.05
CA PHE A 41 -3.60 8.20 -1.31
C PHE A 41 -4.78 8.63 -2.19
N CYS A 42 -5.97 8.08 -2.00
CA CYS A 42 -7.11 8.38 -2.87
C CYS A 42 -7.58 9.84 -2.79
N ASN A 43 -7.34 10.49 -1.65
CA ASN A 43 -7.72 11.89 -1.38
C ASN A 43 -6.52 12.85 -1.45
N ASN A 44 -5.37 12.41 -1.95
CA ASN A 44 -4.21 13.27 -2.13
C ASN A 44 -4.36 14.15 -3.39
N ASN A 45 -3.74 15.33 -3.36
CA ASN A 45 -3.67 16.21 -4.51
C ASN A 45 -2.44 15.89 -5.36
N TYR A 46 -2.64 15.59 -6.64
CA TYR A 46 -1.58 15.28 -7.61
C TYR A 46 -1.48 16.34 -8.73
N THR A 47 -2.23 17.44 -8.68
CA THR A 47 -2.28 18.44 -9.76
C THR A 47 -0.95 19.16 -9.97
N THR A 48 -0.09 19.19 -8.95
CA THR A 48 1.24 19.81 -9.00
C THR A 48 2.36 18.81 -9.24
N ALA A 49 2.01 17.56 -9.63
CA ALA A 49 3.01 16.55 -9.88
C ALA A 49 3.94 16.93 -11.03
N SER A 50 5.24 17.02 -10.73
CA SER A 50 6.23 17.30 -11.75
C SER A 50 6.49 16.10 -12.65
N ASP A 51 6.90 16.35 -13.88
CA ASP A 51 7.30 15.30 -14.84
C ASP A 51 8.52 14.48 -14.37
N ASP A 52 9.29 14.99 -13.41
CA ASP A 52 10.43 14.30 -12.83
C ASP A 52 10.07 13.37 -11.67
N THR A 53 8.83 13.39 -11.22
CA THR A 53 8.38 12.52 -10.11
C THR A 53 7.83 11.21 -10.64
N VAL A 54 8.35 10.10 -10.10
CA VAL A 54 7.87 8.74 -10.40
C VAL A 54 6.88 8.30 -9.34
N PHE A 55 5.70 7.84 -9.76
CA PHE A 55 4.66 7.31 -8.87
C PHE A 55 4.58 5.80 -9.03
N ILE A 56 4.68 5.07 -7.92
CA ILE A 56 4.66 3.61 -7.92
C ILE A 56 3.54 3.13 -7.01
N GLY A 57 2.51 2.55 -7.62
CA GLY A 57 1.47 1.81 -6.91
C GLY A 57 2.00 0.42 -6.52
N ILE A 58 1.67 -0.05 -5.32
CA ILE A 58 1.99 -1.40 -4.89
C ILE A 58 0.77 -2.08 -4.27
N VAL A 59 0.46 -3.27 -4.76
CA VAL A 59 -0.59 -4.15 -4.25
C VAL A 59 0.01 -5.48 -3.76
N ARG A 60 -0.73 -6.22 -2.97
CA ARG A 60 -0.31 -7.50 -2.41
C ARG A 60 -1.46 -8.50 -2.49
N ASN A 61 -1.15 -9.80 -2.62
CA ASN A 61 -2.14 -10.87 -2.58
C ASN A 61 -3.10 -10.67 -1.39
N PRO A 62 -4.42 -10.73 -1.61
CA PRO A 62 -5.42 -10.34 -0.61
C PRO A 62 -5.34 -11.16 0.67
N ILE A 63 -5.03 -12.46 0.60
CA ILE A 63 -4.95 -13.32 1.78
C ILE A 63 -3.73 -12.97 2.62
N TYR A 64 -2.55 -12.83 2.01
CA TYR A 64 -1.33 -12.44 2.71
C TYR A 64 -1.38 -11.01 3.23
N TRP A 65 -2.02 -10.11 2.48
CA TRP A 65 -2.25 -8.73 2.90
C TRP A 65 -3.13 -8.68 4.15
N LEU A 66 -4.33 -9.32 4.12
CA LEU A 66 -5.24 -9.37 5.27
C LEU A 66 -4.60 -10.06 6.48
N ASN A 67 -3.90 -11.18 6.27
CA ASN A 67 -3.18 -11.88 7.33
C ASN A 67 -2.07 -11.02 7.97
N SER A 68 -1.43 -10.16 7.20
CA SER A 68 -0.45 -9.21 7.73
C SER A 68 -1.13 -8.02 8.41
N PHE A 69 -2.16 -7.46 7.81
CA PHE A 69 -2.84 -6.28 8.31
C PHE A 69 -3.61 -6.56 9.61
N SER A 70 -4.22 -7.74 9.74
CA SER A 70 -4.89 -8.16 10.98
C SER A 70 -3.95 -8.28 12.21
N LYS A 71 -2.63 -8.29 11.99
CA LYS A 71 -1.59 -8.33 13.03
C LYS A 71 -0.94 -6.97 13.30
N GLU A 72 -1.15 -6.00 12.41
CA GLU A 72 -0.54 -4.67 12.44
C GLU A 72 -1.66 -3.62 12.30
N LEU A 73 -2.55 -3.57 13.30
CA LEU A 73 -3.80 -2.79 13.26
C LEU A 73 -3.59 -1.30 13.56
N TYR A 74 -2.55 -0.69 12.95
CA TYR A 74 -2.32 0.75 13.03
C TYR A 74 -3.45 1.52 12.35
N HIS A 75 -3.89 2.60 12.98
CA HIS A 75 -5.00 3.45 12.55
C HIS A 75 -6.36 2.73 12.47
N ILE A 76 -6.51 1.56 13.05
CA ILE A 76 -7.79 0.85 13.12
C ILE A 76 -8.48 1.16 14.44
N PRO A 77 -9.74 1.63 14.43
CA PRO A 77 -10.49 1.93 15.65
C PRO A 77 -10.60 0.69 16.54
N SER A 78 -10.58 0.89 17.85
CA SER A 78 -10.54 -0.18 18.85
C SER A 78 -11.68 -1.19 18.68
N ILE A 79 -12.87 -0.72 18.33
CA ILE A 79 -14.05 -1.57 18.08
C ILE A 79 -13.86 -2.52 16.86
N ASN A 80 -12.97 -2.18 15.94
CA ASN A 80 -12.71 -2.96 14.72
C ASN A 80 -11.47 -3.87 14.85
N LYS A 81 -10.74 -3.85 15.97
CA LYS A 81 -9.56 -4.72 16.15
C LYS A 81 -9.87 -6.22 16.23
N PRO A 82 -11.02 -6.71 16.80
CA PRO A 82 -11.39 -8.11 16.67
C PRO A 82 -11.52 -8.53 15.21
N LEU A 83 -10.93 -9.67 14.82
CA LEU A 83 -10.79 -10.11 13.43
C LEU A 83 -12.11 -10.07 12.64
N ARG A 84 -13.22 -10.54 13.22
CA ARG A 84 -14.54 -10.49 12.58
C ARG A 84 -14.98 -9.07 12.27
N ASN A 85 -14.79 -8.15 13.22
CA ASN A 85 -15.14 -6.75 13.04
C ASN A 85 -14.24 -6.10 11.99
N PHE A 86 -12.93 -6.38 12.04
CA PHE A 86 -11.94 -5.90 11.07
C PHE A 86 -12.31 -6.28 9.64
N LEU A 87 -12.82 -7.48 9.42
CA LEU A 87 -13.18 -7.97 8.10
C LEU A 87 -14.55 -7.47 7.62
N PHE A 88 -15.57 -7.43 8.48
CA PHE A 88 -16.97 -7.34 8.06
C PHE A 88 -17.73 -6.11 8.52
N LYS A 89 -17.19 -5.33 9.49
CA LYS A 89 -17.82 -4.06 9.88
C LYS A 89 -17.37 -2.91 8.99
N GLU A 90 -18.02 -1.77 9.13
CA GLU A 90 -17.62 -0.53 8.48
C GLU A 90 -16.13 -0.28 8.69
N PHE A 91 -15.42 -0.04 7.58
CA PHE A 91 -14.00 0.21 7.61
C PHE A 91 -13.72 1.72 7.46
N TYR A 92 -12.89 2.23 8.36
CA TYR A 92 -12.35 3.58 8.35
C TYR A 92 -11.09 3.63 9.20
N SER A 93 -10.29 4.64 9.02
CA SER A 93 -9.09 4.84 9.84
C SER A 93 -9.29 5.94 10.87
N VAL A 94 -8.56 5.82 11.97
CA VAL A 94 -8.47 6.84 13.02
C VAL A 94 -7.04 7.35 13.13
N PHE A 95 -6.85 8.52 13.73
CA PHE A 95 -5.51 8.99 14.05
C PHE A 95 -4.95 8.18 15.23
N ASP A 96 -3.68 7.75 15.14
CA ASP A 96 -3.00 7.14 16.29
C ASP A 96 -2.76 8.20 17.39
N GLU A 97 -2.77 7.76 18.66
CA GLU A 97 -2.57 8.66 19.81
C GLU A 97 -1.27 9.47 19.72
N GLN A 98 -0.20 8.90 19.18
CA GLN A 98 1.08 9.60 18.99
C GLN A 98 1.04 10.67 17.89
N GLN A 99 0.15 10.55 16.92
CA GLN A 99 -0.03 11.54 15.84
C GLN A 99 -1.14 12.55 16.17
N ASN A 100 -2.01 12.23 17.12
CA ASN A 100 -3.19 13.03 17.47
C ASN A 100 -2.85 14.49 17.79
N LYS A 101 -1.79 14.76 18.55
CA LYS A 101 -1.46 16.13 18.97
C LYS A 101 -1.11 17.06 17.82
N LYS A 102 -0.44 16.57 16.78
CA LYS A 102 -0.01 17.39 15.62
C LYS A 102 -1.07 17.46 14.53
N SER A 103 -1.72 16.34 14.23
CA SER A 103 -2.70 16.26 13.14
C SER A 103 -4.07 16.81 13.53
N MET A 104 -4.44 16.81 14.82
CA MET A 104 -5.68 17.44 15.30
C MET A 104 -5.63 18.96 15.19
N MET A 105 -4.46 19.57 15.37
CA MET A 105 -4.28 21.02 15.15
C MET A 105 -4.48 21.43 13.70
N ASP A 106 -4.06 20.59 12.74
CA ASP A 106 -4.16 20.87 11.31
C ASP A 106 -5.60 20.78 10.77
N PHE A 107 -6.51 20.06 11.44
CA PHE A 107 -7.88 19.82 10.97
C PHE A 107 -8.98 20.51 11.79
N ASN A 108 -8.66 21.32 12.81
CA ASN A 108 -9.65 21.95 13.70
C ASN A 108 -10.71 20.97 14.25
N ILE A 109 -10.35 19.69 14.44
CA ILE A 109 -11.26 18.68 14.96
C ILE A 109 -11.26 18.78 16.49
N PHE A 110 -11.92 19.79 17.02
CA PHE A 110 -12.23 19.91 18.44
C PHE A 110 -13.60 19.30 18.70
N SER A 111 -13.64 17.99 18.97
CA SER A 111 -14.78 17.41 19.65
C SER A 111 -14.29 16.81 20.98
N ASN A 112 -14.73 17.38 22.06
CA ASN A 112 -14.28 17.08 23.42
C ASN A 112 -14.60 15.65 23.92
N ASN A 113 -15.13 14.75 23.05
CA ASN A 113 -15.62 13.44 23.48
C ASN A 113 -15.33 12.29 22.50
N VAL A 114 -14.46 12.46 21.49
CA VAL A 114 -14.12 11.35 20.57
C VAL A 114 -12.74 10.81 20.91
N SER A 115 -12.70 9.66 21.58
CA SER A 115 -11.45 8.98 21.94
C SER A 115 -10.61 8.52 20.73
N GLU A 116 -11.23 8.41 19.54
CA GLU A 116 -10.59 7.94 18.29
C GLU A 116 -11.12 8.76 17.10
N PRO A 117 -10.56 9.94 16.80
CA PRO A 117 -11.05 10.78 15.71
C PRO A 117 -10.80 10.14 14.35
N ILE A 118 -11.82 10.16 13.49
CA ILE A 118 -11.77 9.62 12.14
C ILE A 118 -10.75 10.38 11.30
N ASN A 119 -9.92 9.65 10.54
CA ASN A 119 -9.03 10.24 9.55
C ASN A 119 -9.81 10.51 8.25
N PRO A 120 -10.10 11.75 7.89
CA PRO A 120 -10.90 12.09 6.71
C PRO A 120 -10.17 11.73 5.40
N LYS A 121 -8.86 11.54 5.43
CA LYS A 121 -8.08 11.15 4.24
C LYS A 121 -8.23 9.67 3.88
N ASP A 122 -8.81 8.84 4.76
CA ASP A 122 -9.05 7.41 4.52
C ASP A 122 -10.54 7.07 4.46
N LEU A 123 -11.34 7.97 3.93
CA LEU A 123 -12.74 7.74 3.59
C LEU A 123 -12.88 7.35 2.11
N ASN A 124 -14.03 6.79 1.78
CA ASN A 124 -14.39 6.46 0.40
C ASN A 124 -14.34 7.73 -0.47
N TYR A 125 -13.41 7.77 -1.39
CA TYR A 125 -13.12 8.96 -2.22
C TYR A 125 -14.24 9.31 -3.21
N LEU A 126 -15.22 8.41 -3.41
CA LEU A 126 -16.36 8.65 -4.29
C LEU A 126 -17.48 9.44 -3.59
N ASN A 127 -17.66 9.28 -2.27
CA ASN A 127 -18.80 9.82 -1.55
C ASN A 127 -18.48 10.42 -0.16
N GLY A 128 -17.24 10.31 0.31
CA GLY A 128 -16.81 10.83 1.61
C GLY A 128 -17.25 9.99 2.83
N ASN A 129 -17.92 8.87 2.63
CA ASN A 129 -18.40 8.01 3.72
C ASN A 129 -17.33 7.00 4.17
N LYS A 130 -17.57 6.33 5.28
CA LYS A 130 -16.84 5.12 5.65
C LYS A 130 -17.09 4.03 4.59
N TYR A 131 -16.12 3.14 4.40
CA TYR A 131 -16.34 1.96 3.57
C TYR A 131 -17.25 0.96 4.29
N LYS A 132 -18.07 0.22 3.56
CA LYS A 132 -18.95 -0.84 4.14
C LYS A 132 -18.14 -1.88 4.91
N ASN A 133 -16.97 -2.22 4.41
CA ASN A 133 -16.03 -3.15 5.03
C ASN A 133 -14.64 -3.01 4.38
N ILE A 134 -13.67 -3.80 4.84
CA ILE A 134 -12.31 -3.79 4.30
C ILE A 134 -12.25 -4.24 2.82
N PHE A 135 -13.18 -5.06 2.36
CA PHE A 135 -13.21 -5.54 0.97
C PHE A 135 -13.64 -4.43 0.01
N GLU A 136 -14.63 -3.61 0.38
CA GLU A 136 -14.99 -2.42 -0.39
C GLU A 136 -13.83 -1.41 -0.42
N MET A 137 -13.18 -1.17 0.72
CA MET A 137 -12.01 -0.31 0.78
C MET A 137 -10.91 -0.80 -0.18
N ARG A 138 -10.57 -2.10 -0.15
CA ARG A 138 -9.60 -2.69 -1.06
C ARG A 138 -10.00 -2.54 -2.51
N LYS A 139 -11.25 -2.88 -2.86
CA LYS A 139 -11.79 -2.72 -4.22
C LYS A 139 -11.62 -1.30 -4.73
N LEU A 140 -12.01 -0.32 -3.96
CA LEU A 140 -11.96 1.09 -4.38
C LEU A 140 -10.53 1.62 -4.46
N LYS A 141 -9.68 1.28 -3.51
CA LYS A 141 -8.26 1.69 -3.56
C LYS A 141 -7.51 1.01 -4.71
N ASN A 142 -7.75 -0.27 -4.97
CA ASN A 142 -7.18 -0.95 -6.14
C ASN A 142 -7.70 -0.33 -7.44
N HIS A 143 -9.00 -0.03 -7.53
CA HIS A 143 -9.55 0.69 -8.68
C HIS A 143 -8.85 2.03 -8.89
N TYR A 144 -8.59 2.77 -7.82
CA TYR A 144 -7.87 4.04 -7.90
C TYR A 144 -6.46 3.87 -8.45
N LEU A 145 -5.70 2.88 -7.96
CA LEU A 145 -4.35 2.59 -8.45
C LEU A 145 -4.35 2.12 -9.92
N MET A 146 -5.29 1.25 -10.29
CA MET A 146 -5.35 0.68 -11.65
C MET A 146 -5.83 1.65 -12.71
N ASN A 147 -6.84 2.48 -12.38
CA ASN A 147 -7.60 3.20 -13.41
C ASN A 147 -7.51 4.73 -13.29
N ILE A 148 -7.29 5.25 -12.08
CA ILE A 148 -7.29 6.70 -11.82
C ILE A 148 -5.87 7.27 -11.85
N MET A 149 -4.93 6.64 -11.13
CA MET A 149 -3.55 7.13 -11.07
C MET A 149 -2.85 7.23 -12.42
N PRO A 150 -2.98 6.25 -13.36
CA PRO A 150 -2.36 6.37 -14.69
C PRO A 150 -2.83 7.59 -15.51
N ARG A 151 -3.99 8.15 -15.14
CA ARG A 151 -4.55 9.35 -15.81
C ARG A 151 -4.22 10.66 -15.08
N LYS A 152 -3.78 10.56 -13.81
CA LYS A 152 -3.48 11.74 -12.98
C LYS A 152 -2.04 12.18 -13.06
N VAL A 153 -1.12 11.26 -13.31
CA VAL A 153 0.33 11.52 -13.31
C VAL A 153 1.00 10.89 -14.51
N LYS A 154 2.06 11.50 -15.01
CA LYS A 154 2.75 11.09 -16.24
C LYS A 154 3.56 9.79 -16.04
N ASN A 155 4.33 9.73 -14.97
CA ASN A 155 5.25 8.61 -14.70
C ASN A 155 4.64 7.72 -13.64
N TYR A 156 3.87 6.71 -14.08
CA TYR A 156 3.20 5.77 -13.20
C TYR A 156 3.46 4.31 -13.57
N ILE A 157 3.54 3.47 -12.55
CA ILE A 157 3.51 2.00 -12.64
C ILE A 157 2.79 1.42 -11.43
N LEU A 158 2.07 0.33 -11.65
CA LEU A 158 1.51 -0.51 -10.58
C LEU A 158 2.28 -1.83 -10.55
N ILE A 159 2.77 -2.23 -9.37
CA ILE A 159 3.50 -3.48 -9.19
C ILE A 159 2.87 -4.34 -8.10
N ASN A 160 3.11 -5.64 -8.15
CA ASN A 160 2.75 -6.59 -7.12
C ASN A 160 3.91 -6.74 -6.12
N TYR A 161 3.60 -6.79 -4.84
CA TYR A 161 4.58 -7.07 -3.79
C TYR A 161 5.32 -8.39 -4.04
N GLU A 162 4.61 -9.40 -4.49
CA GLU A 162 5.13 -10.72 -4.78
C GLU A 162 6.16 -10.70 -5.93
N SER A 163 5.92 -9.89 -6.97
CA SER A 163 6.90 -9.68 -8.05
C SER A 163 8.19 -9.09 -7.50
N LEU A 164 8.08 -8.09 -6.64
CA LEU A 164 9.25 -7.49 -5.98
C LEU A 164 9.95 -8.48 -5.04
N LEU A 165 9.21 -9.39 -4.39
CA LEU A 165 9.77 -10.36 -3.44
C LEU A 165 10.48 -11.52 -4.13
N TYR A 166 9.85 -12.10 -5.17
CA TYR A 166 10.34 -13.33 -5.81
C TYR A 166 11.11 -13.08 -7.10
N ASN A 167 10.83 -11.99 -7.79
CA ASN A 167 11.47 -11.58 -9.05
C ASN A 167 12.18 -10.23 -8.89
N TYR A 168 12.92 -10.07 -7.80
CA TYR A 168 13.49 -8.79 -7.37
C TYR A 168 14.25 -8.06 -8.46
N ASP A 169 15.25 -8.73 -9.06
CA ASP A 169 16.12 -8.13 -10.08
C ASP A 169 15.34 -7.77 -11.36
N ALA A 170 14.43 -8.65 -11.78
CA ALA A 170 13.58 -8.39 -12.94
C ALA A 170 12.64 -7.20 -12.70
N THR A 171 12.06 -7.11 -11.48
CA THR A 171 11.20 -5.99 -11.09
C THR A 171 11.97 -4.67 -11.07
N LEU A 172 13.17 -4.65 -10.50
CA LEU A 172 14.01 -3.44 -10.49
C LEU A 172 14.50 -3.07 -11.89
N ASN A 173 14.83 -4.05 -12.75
CA ASN A 173 15.16 -3.78 -14.17
C ASN A 173 13.97 -3.14 -14.92
N THR A 174 12.75 -3.61 -14.68
CA THR A 174 11.53 -3.01 -15.25
C THR A 174 11.38 -1.56 -14.82
N LEU A 175 11.54 -1.27 -13.52
CA LEU A 175 11.47 0.10 -12.98
C LEU A 175 12.57 0.99 -13.56
N GLN A 176 13.80 0.46 -13.64
CA GLN A 176 14.93 1.16 -14.23
C GLN A 176 14.67 1.55 -15.67
N SER A 177 14.29 0.57 -16.50
CA SER A 177 14.09 0.80 -17.95
C SER A 177 12.90 1.71 -18.23
N LYS A 178 11.79 1.56 -17.46
CA LYS A 178 10.60 2.38 -17.66
C LYS A 178 10.81 3.85 -17.31
N PHE A 179 11.61 4.12 -16.30
CA PHE A 179 11.79 5.48 -15.79
C PHE A 179 13.22 6.02 -15.95
N ASP A 180 14.06 5.31 -16.68
CA ASP A 180 15.47 5.69 -16.89
C ASP A 180 16.20 6.01 -15.58
N LEU A 181 16.10 5.10 -14.62
CA LEU A 181 16.69 5.29 -13.30
C LEU A 181 18.19 4.99 -13.31
N VAL A 182 18.96 5.86 -12.68
CA VAL A 182 20.41 5.68 -12.54
C VAL A 182 20.71 4.72 -11.40
N LYS A 183 21.37 3.60 -11.71
CA LYS A 183 21.82 2.63 -10.69
C LYS A 183 22.93 3.21 -9.83
N LYS A 184 22.92 2.88 -8.53
CA LYS A 184 24.02 3.19 -7.60
C LYS A 184 25.17 2.18 -7.68
N ASN A 185 24.85 0.92 -8.05
CA ASN A 185 25.81 -0.18 -8.10
C ASN A 185 25.58 -1.01 -9.38
N GLU A 186 26.59 -1.75 -9.81
CA GLU A 186 26.48 -2.67 -10.96
C GLU A 186 25.44 -3.75 -10.74
N THR A 187 25.40 -4.31 -9.53
CA THR A 187 24.41 -5.34 -9.13
C THR A 187 23.45 -4.78 -8.10
N TYR A 188 22.21 -5.31 -8.09
CA TYR A 188 21.21 -4.88 -7.13
C TYR A 188 21.50 -5.38 -5.71
N VAL A 189 21.45 -4.46 -4.75
CA VAL A 189 21.55 -4.75 -3.33
C VAL A 189 20.22 -5.35 -2.85
N LYS A 190 20.28 -6.55 -2.28
CA LYS A 190 19.11 -7.21 -1.67
C LYS A 190 18.81 -6.62 -0.30
N ILE A 191 17.55 -6.33 -0.04
CA ILE A 191 17.11 -5.75 1.23
C ILE A 191 17.15 -6.82 2.33
N LYS A 192 17.96 -6.60 3.34
CA LYS A 192 18.06 -7.48 4.53
C LYS A 192 17.20 -6.96 5.68
N ASN A 193 17.19 -5.66 5.88
CA ASN A 193 16.50 -4.99 6.98
C ASN A 193 15.45 -4.04 6.40
N TYR A 194 14.40 -3.74 7.16
CA TYR A 194 13.42 -2.75 6.77
C TYR A 194 13.11 -1.77 7.92
N LYS A 195 12.44 -0.66 7.61
CA LYS A 195 12.14 0.42 8.55
C LYS A 195 13.37 1.18 9.05
N LYS A 196 14.45 1.21 8.27
CA LYS A 196 15.70 1.92 8.63
C LYS A 196 16.25 1.53 10.01
N SER A 197 16.01 0.28 10.43
CA SER A 197 16.40 -0.24 11.73
C SER A 197 17.26 -1.48 11.57
N ASP A 198 18.43 -1.47 12.15
CA ASP A 198 19.34 -2.63 12.17
C ASP A 198 18.75 -3.83 12.97
N THR A 199 17.70 -3.59 13.73
CA THR A 199 17.06 -4.59 14.59
C THR A 199 15.90 -5.34 13.92
N TYR A 200 15.35 -4.83 12.80
CA TYR A 200 14.23 -5.47 12.10
C TYR A 200 14.68 -6.11 10.80
N ASN A 201 15.06 -7.38 10.87
CA ASN A 201 15.30 -8.17 9.67
C ASN A 201 14.03 -8.27 8.82
N PHE A 202 14.17 -8.08 7.51
CA PHE A 202 13.11 -8.35 6.57
C PHE A 202 12.75 -9.84 6.66
N LYS A 203 11.58 -10.14 7.16
CA LYS A 203 11.05 -11.51 7.18
C LYS A 203 10.28 -11.74 5.88
N GLN A 204 10.68 -12.76 5.15
CA GLN A 204 9.89 -13.29 4.06
C GLN A 204 8.44 -13.52 4.51
N GLN A 205 7.53 -13.65 3.56
CA GLN A 205 6.10 -13.76 3.75
C GLN A 205 5.71 -14.53 5.01
N ARG A 206 4.95 -13.88 5.91
CA ARG A 206 4.46 -14.51 7.15
C ARG A 206 3.56 -15.68 6.80
N LEU A 207 3.68 -16.78 7.52
CA LEU A 207 2.74 -17.91 7.40
C LEU A 207 1.30 -17.42 7.56
N ILE A 208 0.41 -17.88 6.69
CA ILE A 208 -1.02 -17.64 6.79
C ILE A 208 -1.54 -18.34 8.05
N THR A 209 -2.22 -17.59 8.90
CA THR A 209 -2.82 -18.11 10.14
C THR A 209 -4.33 -18.27 10.03
N PHE A 210 -4.92 -17.88 8.88
CA PHE A 210 -6.34 -18.07 8.62
C PHE A 210 -6.64 -19.53 8.32
N LYS A 211 -7.76 -20.03 8.86
CA LYS A 211 -8.28 -21.34 8.50
C LYS A 211 -8.85 -21.33 7.08
N ASN A 212 -8.90 -22.48 6.42
CA ASN A 212 -9.35 -22.60 5.04
C ASN A 212 -10.78 -22.06 4.83
N GLU A 213 -11.68 -22.29 5.81
CA GLU A 213 -13.05 -21.76 5.75
C GLU A 213 -13.07 -20.23 5.69
N LEU A 214 -12.21 -19.58 6.48
CA LEU A 214 -12.11 -18.12 6.46
C LEU A 214 -11.49 -17.62 5.16
N ILE A 215 -10.50 -18.31 4.61
CA ILE A 215 -9.92 -17.99 3.30
C ILE A 215 -10.98 -18.05 2.21
N HIS A 216 -11.84 -19.08 2.25
CA HIS A 216 -12.97 -19.21 1.32
C HIS A 216 -13.92 -18.00 1.42
N ILE A 217 -14.34 -17.66 2.63
CA ILE A 217 -15.22 -16.52 2.89
C ILE A 217 -14.57 -15.20 2.44
N ILE A 218 -13.27 -15.03 2.65
CA ILE A 218 -12.54 -13.83 2.16
C ILE A 218 -12.67 -13.73 0.64
N TRP A 219 -12.40 -14.82 -0.10
CA TRP A 219 -12.50 -14.82 -1.55
C TRP A 219 -13.92 -14.55 -2.08
N GLU A 220 -14.96 -14.97 -1.37
CA GLU A 220 -16.36 -14.66 -1.71
C GLU A 220 -16.73 -13.18 -1.54
N ASN A 221 -16.00 -12.46 -0.70
CA ASN A 221 -16.23 -11.03 -0.46
C ASN A 221 -15.34 -10.11 -1.31
N LEU A 222 -14.32 -10.64 -1.98
CA LEU A 222 -13.44 -9.90 -2.87
C LEU A 222 -14.10 -9.68 -4.25
N ASP A 223 -13.68 -8.60 -4.92
CA ASP A 223 -13.94 -8.46 -6.36
C ASP A 223 -12.97 -9.35 -7.14
N THR A 224 -13.36 -10.59 -7.37
CA THR A 224 -12.51 -11.61 -8.01
C THR A 224 -12.08 -11.23 -9.42
N GLY A 225 -12.91 -10.47 -10.15
CA GLY A 225 -12.56 -9.93 -11.46
C GLY A 225 -11.39 -8.93 -11.35
N GLN A 226 -11.45 -8.00 -10.41
CA GLN A 226 -10.37 -7.05 -10.16
C GLN A 226 -9.10 -7.75 -9.65
N GLU A 227 -9.25 -8.70 -8.71
CA GLU A 227 -8.09 -9.45 -8.20
C GLU A 227 -7.41 -10.28 -9.31
N SER A 228 -8.17 -10.86 -10.22
CA SER A 228 -7.65 -11.58 -11.39
C SER A 228 -6.83 -10.68 -12.31
N VAL A 229 -7.29 -9.46 -12.58
CA VAL A 229 -6.52 -8.46 -13.36
C VAL A 229 -5.21 -8.10 -12.64
N LEU A 230 -5.20 -8.09 -11.32
CA LEU A 230 -3.99 -7.89 -10.51
C LEU A 230 -3.10 -9.14 -10.42
N GLY A 231 -3.49 -10.26 -11.05
CA GLY A 231 -2.73 -11.51 -11.05
C GLY A 231 -2.99 -12.40 -9.83
N TYR A 232 -4.08 -12.19 -9.08
CA TYR A 232 -4.42 -12.98 -7.91
C TYR A 232 -5.65 -13.86 -8.17
N LEU A 233 -5.47 -15.17 -8.10
CA LEU A 233 -6.52 -16.15 -8.30
C LEU A 233 -6.80 -16.94 -7.01
N LYS A 234 -8.04 -17.38 -6.84
CA LYS A 234 -8.41 -18.27 -5.73
C LYS A 234 -7.68 -19.60 -5.87
N GLY A 235 -6.94 -20.00 -4.85
CA GLY A 235 -6.17 -21.25 -4.82
C GLY A 235 -4.72 -21.14 -5.31
N ASP A 236 -4.28 -19.96 -5.78
CA ASP A 236 -2.89 -19.75 -6.12
C ASP A 236 -2.01 -19.64 -4.87
N ASP A 237 -1.25 -20.67 -4.59
CA ASP A 237 -0.20 -20.70 -3.55
C ASP A 237 1.08 -19.95 -4.01
N ASN A 238 0.93 -18.74 -4.59
CA ASN A 238 2.01 -17.76 -4.84
C ASN A 238 3.23 -18.16 -5.69
N THR A 239 3.18 -19.15 -6.56
CA THR A 239 4.37 -19.59 -7.29
C THR A 239 4.49 -19.11 -8.74
N SER A 240 3.48 -18.44 -9.31
CA SER A 240 3.51 -18.00 -10.71
C SER A 240 2.97 -16.58 -10.91
N PHE A 241 3.72 -15.56 -10.49
CA PHE A 241 3.36 -14.18 -10.81
C PHE A 241 3.95 -13.76 -12.15
N LYS A 242 3.08 -13.43 -13.10
CA LYS A 242 3.47 -12.69 -14.32
C LYS A 242 3.52 -11.21 -13.97
N ILE A 243 4.61 -10.53 -14.30
CA ILE A 243 4.70 -9.07 -14.26
C ILE A 243 3.70 -8.56 -15.30
N SER A 244 2.59 -7.98 -14.82
CA SER A 244 1.70 -7.22 -15.72
C SER A 244 2.36 -5.87 -16.00
N ILE A 245 2.85 -5.70 -17.23
CA ILE A 245 3.46 -4.45 -17.73
C ILE A 245 2.36 -3.50 -18.19
#